data_3ac29a8fa0093800c3aab73066f5f9f6
#
_entry.id   3ac29a8fa0093800c3aab73066f5f9f6
#
_cell.length_a   1.000
_cell.length_b   1.000
_cell.length_c   1.000
_cell.angle_alpha   90.00
_cell.angle_beta   90.00
_cell.angle_gamma   90.00
#
_symmetry.space_group_name_H-M   'P 1'
#
loop_
_entity.id
_entity.type
_entity.pdbx_description
1 polymer ?
#
loop_
_entity_poly.entity_id
_entity_poly.type
_entity_poly.pdbx_seq_one_letter_code
_entity_poly.pdbx_strand_id
1 'polypeptide(L)'
;MISTAESRYNQWVREHYRFLLRSAWALTGSRAIAEDVVQDCFTSAWRFRNQLRDPGMARAWLFQIMRRHAFRHFDPAQHLPQELEQLSDEASHHHHDALDAQLDVVKALARIAPIHREVLVLYYFDDMPTAQMAEALDIAPGTVLSRLARAREALKNALQPPARPQGDAASTASPATSVIPLRKRAP
;
A
#
# COMPACT_ATOMS: atom_id res chain seq x y z
N MET A 1 -25.66 5.94 33.12
CA MET A 1 -24.41 5.18 33.36
C MET A 1 -24.02 4.47 32.08
N ILE A 2 -22.81 4.72 31.57
CA ILE A 2 -22.28 4.03 30.39
C ILE A 2 -22.03 2.57 30.78
N SER A 3 -22.51 1.60 29.99
CA SER A 3 -22.28 0.18 30.29
C SER A 3 -20.80 -0.17 30.15
N THR A 4 -20.32 -1.19 30.88
CA THR A 4 -18.92 -1.64 30.80
C THR A 4 -18.53 -2.02 29.36
N ALA A 5 -19.47 -2.55 28.58
CA ALA A 5 -19.24 -2.90 27.16
C ALA A 5 -19.07 -1.66 26.28
N GLU A 6 -19.86 -0.63 26.53
CA GLU A 6 -19.79 0.66 25.81
C GLU A 6 -18.50 1.43 26.14
N SER A 7 -18.09 1.41 27.42
CA SER A 7 -16.82 1.99 27.84
C SER A 7 -15.63 1.33 27.14
N ARG A 8 -15.62 -0.01 27.06
CA ARG A 8 -14.57 -0.78 26.38
C ARG A 8 -14.55 -0.50 24.87
N TYR A 9 -15.71 -0.44 24.24
CA TYR A 9 -15.81 -0.10 22.82
C TYR A 9 -15.29 1.31 22.53
N ASN A 10 -15.68 2.30 23.33
CA ASN A 10 -15.20 3.68 23.20
C ASN A 10 -13.67 3.77 23.38
N GLN A 11 -13.10 2.93 24.24
CA GLN A 11 -11.66 2.80 24.39
C GLN A 11 -11.03 2.26 23.11
N TRP A 12 -11.55 1.19 22.52
CA TRP A 12 -11.02 0.64 21.24
C TRP A 12 -11.04 1.67 20.12
N VAL A 13 -12.12 2.46 19.99
CA VAL A 13 -12.22 3.52 18.99
C VAL A 13 -11.09 4.55 19.21
N ARG A 14 -10.89 5.05 20.43
CA ARG A 14 -9.87 6.05 20.72
C ARG A 14 -8.45 5.56 20.47
N GLU A 15 -8.16 4.31 20.88
CA GLU A 15 -6.81 3.75 20.81
C GLU A 15 -6.43 3.29 19.41
N HIS A 16 -7.41 2.76 18.63
CA HIS A 16 -7.10 2.06 17.39
C HIS A 16 -7.57 2.75 16.12
N TYR A 17 -8.38 3.82 16.20
CA TYR A 17 -8.92 4.50 15.01
C TYR A 17 -7.82 4.95 14.04
N ARG A 18 -6.80 5.66 14.53
CA ARG A 18 -5.71 6.18 13.69
C ARG A 18 -4.91 5.08 12.99
N PHE A 19 -4.65 4.00 13.72
CA PHE A 19 -3.97 2.84 13.17
C PHE A 19 -4.82 2.20 12.07
N LEU A 20 -6.07 1.88 12.35
CA LEU A 20 -6.98 1.25 11.39
C LEU A 20 -7.17 2.11 10.14
N LEU A 21 -7.29 3.42 10.29
CA LEU A 21 -7.45 4.34 9.15
C LEU A 21 -6.20 4.35 8.25
N ARG A 22 -5.00 4.46 8.84
CA ARG A 22 -3.75 4.39 8.06
C ARG A 22 -3.59 3.04 7.36
N SER A 23 -3.88 1.95 8.08
CA SER A 23 -3.81 0.60 7.53
C SER A 23 -4.82 0.38 6.41
N ALA A 24 -6.07 0.79 6.60
CA ALA A 24 -7.10 0.71 5.57
C ALA A 24 -6.73 1.53 4.33
N TRP A 25 -6.22 2.75 4.51
CA TRP A 25 -5.75 3.59 3.40
C TRP A 25 -4.59 2.94 2.65
N ALA A 26 -3.59 2.44 3.34
CA ALA A 26 -2.48 1.71 2.73
C ALA A 26 -2.93 0.45 1.98
N LEU A 27 -3.99 -0.23 2.44
CA LEU A 27 -4.55 -1.41 1.78
C LEU A 27 -5.42 -1.05 0.58
N THR A 28 -6.27 -0.04 0.68
CA THR A 28 -7.27 0.30 -0.35
C THR A 28 -6.75 1.30 -1.40
N GLY A 29 -5.73 2.11 -1.05
CA GLY A 29 -5.23 3.19 -1.91
C GLY A 29 -6.13 4.42 -1.96
N SER A 30 -7.34 4.38 -1.41
CA SER A 30 -8.31 5.49 -1.36
C SER A 30 -8.64 5.86 0.08
N ARG A 31 -8.55 7.16 0.39
CA ARG A 31 -8.89 7.66 1.73
C ARG A 31 -10.38 7.54 2.03
N ALA A 32 -11.22 7.83 1.05
CA ALA A 32 -12.67 7.72 1.20
C ALA A 32 -13.07 6.27 1.51
N ILE A 33 -12.57 5.29 0.73
CA ILE A 33 -12.80 3.87 0.99
C ILE A 33 -12.25 3.45 2.35
N ALA A 34 -11.10 3.97 2.75
CA ALA A 34 -10.51 3.65 4.05
C ALA A 34 -11.38 4.12 5.22
N GLU A 35 -11.98 5.30 5.11
CA GLU A 35 -12.91 5.84 6.12
C GLU A 35 -14.16 4.97 6.24
N ASP A 36 -14.76 4.56 5.13
CA ASP A 36 -15.91 3.63 5.08
C ASP A 36 -15.56 2.27 5.69
N VAL A 37 -14.41 1.70 5.30
CA VAL A 37 -13.91 0.43 5.83
C VAL A 37 -13.72 0.48 7.34
N VAL A 38 -13.19 1.57 7.87
CA VAL A 38 -12.99 1.73 9.32
C VAL A 38 -14.32 1.89 10.05
N GLN A 39 -15.27 2.60 9.49
CA GLN A 39 -16.62 2.72 10.03
C GLN A 39 -17.30 1.35 10.11
N ASP A 40 -17.25 0.57 9.03
CA ASP A 40 -17.79 -0.78 8.96
C ASP A 40 -17.07 -1.73 9.95
N CYS A 41 -15.76 -1.57 10.10
CA CYS A 41 -14.96 -2.31 11.06
C CYS A 41 -15.47 -2.10 12.48
N PHE A 42 -15.65 -0.86 12.92
CA PHE A 42 -16.14 -0.55 14.26
C PHE A 42 -17.60 -0.97 14.46
N THR A 43 -18.44 -0.85 13.45
CA THR A 43 -19.83 -1.37 13.48
C THR A 43 -19.84 -2.88 13.71
N SER A 44 -18.96 -3.61 12.99
CA SER A 44 -18.81 -5.05 13.16
C SER A 44 -18.20 -5.40 14.51
N ALA A 45 -17.20 -4.64 14.96
CA ALA A 45 -16.57 -4.82 16.28
C ALA A 45 -17.58 -4.66 17.43
N TRP A 46 -18.48 -3.70 17.34
CA TRP A 46 -19.57 -3.56 18.30
C TRP A 46 -20.49 -4.79 18.32
N ARG A 47 -20.88 -5.27 17.15
CA ARG A 47 -21.75 -6.45 17.02
C ARG A 47 -21.10 -7.71 17.58
N PHE A 48 -19.81 -7.91 17.33
CA PHE A 48 -19.06 -9.11 17.70
C PHE A 48 -18.18 -8.93 18.94
N ARG A 49 -18.36 -7.88 19.72
CA ARG A 49 -17.53 -7.52 20.89
C ARG A 49 -17.32 -8.62 21.92
N ASN A 50 -18.26 -9.55 22.03
CA ASN A 50 -18.19 -10.67 22.97
C ASN A 50 -17.27 -11.81 22.48
N GLN A 51 -16.81 -11.78 21.22
CA GLN A 51 -15.89 -12.77 20.67
C GLN A 51 -14.44 -12.50 21.07
N LEU A 52 -14.10 -11.25 21.40
CA LEU A 52 -12.78 -10.91 21.90
C LEU A 52 -12.64 -11.38 23.36
N ARG A 53 -11.89 -12.48 23.55
CA ARG A 53 -11.64 -13.09 24.87
C ARG A 53 -10.51 -12.40 25.61
N ASP A 54 -9.44 -12.04 24.89
CA ASP A 54 -8.25 -11.36 25.44
C ASP A 54 -8.22 -9.90 24.97
N PRO A 55 -8.39 -8.93 25.90
CA PRO A 55 -8.30 -7.50 25.56
C PRO A 55 -6.96 -7.10 24.96
N GLY A 56 -5.85 -7.79 25.30
CA GLY A 56 -4.53 -7.55 24.72
C GLY A 56 -4.46 -7.84 23.22
N MET A 57 -5.39 -8.64 22.71
CA MET A 57 -5.49 -8.98 21.29
C MET A 57 -6.45 -8.08 20.50
N ALA A 58 -7.00 -7.03 21.13
CA ALA A 58 -7.97 -6.14 20.49
C ALA A 58 -7.45 -5.56 19.17
N ARG A 59 -6.19 -5.17 19.12
CA ARG A 59 -5.54 -4.59 17.94
C ARG A 59 -5.50 -5.56 16.77
N ALA A 60 -5.03 -6.78 16.98
CA ALA A 60 -5.00 -7.83 15.97
C ALA A 60 -6.41 -8.23 15.51
N TRP A 61 -7.34 -8.35 16.43
CA TRP A 61 -8.72 -8.69 16.15
C TRP A 61 -9.45 -7.61 15.34
N LEU A 62 -9.27 -6.34 15.67
CA LEU A 62 -9.81 -5.22 14.91
C LEU A 62 -9.21 -5.17 13.50
N PHE A 63 -7.90 -5.44 13.37
CA PHE A 63 -7.27 -5.52 12.05
C PHE A 63 -7.87 -6.64 11.20
N GLN A 64 -8.15 -7.82 11.76
CA GLN A 64 -8.82 -8.90 11.01
C GLN A 64 -10.20 -8.47 10.49
N ILE A 65 -10.98 -7.75 11.30
CA ILE A 65 -12.29 -7.24 10.88
C ILE A 65 -12.12 -6.21 9.76
N MET A 66 -11.27 -5.22 9.96
CA MET A 66 -10.98 -4.16 8.98
C MET A 66 -10.48 -4.75 7.65
N ARG A 67 -9.54 -5.69 7.71
CA ARG A 67 -9.01 -6.40 6.54
C ARG A 67 -10.10 -7.07 5.71
N ARG A 68 -11.05 -7.76 6.36
CA ARG A 68 -12.18 -8.39 5.67
C ARG A 68 -13.08 -7.37 4.97
N HIS A 69 -13.27 -6.20 5.56
CA HIS A 69 -14.00 -5.11 4.91
C HIS A 69 -13.20 -4.51 3.76
N ALA A 70 -11.90 -4.26 3.94
CA ALA A 70 -11.03 -3.74 2.89
C ALA A 70 -11.01 -4.64 1.64
N PHE A 71 -10.93 -5.97 1.82
CA PHE A 71 -10.96 -6.90 0.69
C PHE A 71 -12.26 -6.92 -0.12
N ARG A 72 -13.37 -6.50 0.45
CA ARG A 72 -14.63 -6.37 -0.32
C ARG A 72 -14.59 -5.21 -1.31
N HIS A 73 -13.77 -4.20 -1.03
CA HIS A 73 -13.53 -3.06 -1.93
C HIS A 73 -12.34 -3.32 -2.88
N PHE A 74 -11.73 -4.50 -2.81
CA PHE A 74 -10.60 -4.86 -3.63
C PHE A 74 -11.09 -5.42 -4.96
N ASP A 75 -11.33 -4.55 -5.94
CA ASP A 75 -11.56 -4.95 -7.33
C ASP A 75 -10.21 -5.07 -8.05
N PRO A 76 -9.81 -6.27 -8.53
CA PRO A 76 -8.57 -6.44 -9.27
C PRO A 76 -8.48 -5.59 -10.54
N ALA A 77 -9.63 -5.17 -11.10
CA ALA A 77 -9.69 -4.35 -12.32
C ALA A 77 -9.51 -2.85 -12.06
N GLN A 78 -9.71 -2.37 -10.82
CA GLN A 78 -9.60 -0.95 -10.46
C GLN A 78 -8.24 -0.56 -9.86
N HIS A 79 -7.23 -1.44 -9.92
CA HIS A 79 -5.91 -1.23 -9.30
C HIS A 79 -4.95 -0.33 -10.08
N LEU A 80 -5.47 0.60 -10.86
CA LEU A 80 -4.73 1.78 -11.32
C LEU A 80 -5.10 2.96 -10.40
N PRO A 81 -4.12 3.67 -9.82
CA PRO A 81 -4.39 4.77 -8.89
C PRO A 81 -4.90 5.99 -9.64
N GLN A 82 -6.17 5.96 -10.08
CA GLN A 82 -6.80 7.10 -10.77
C GLN A 82 -7.18 8.24 -9.83
N GLU A 83 -7.41 7.97 -8.54
CA GLU A 83 -7.81 9.01 -7.57
C GLU A 83 -6.63 9.75 -6.90
N LEU A 84 -5.40 9.25 -7.06
CA LEU A 84 -4.22 9.88 -6.45
C LEU A 84 -3.73 11.12 -7.19
N GLU A 85 -4.11 11.32 -8.45
CA GLU A 85 -3.79 12.55 -9.19
C GLU A 85 -4.63 13.76 -8.76
N GLN A 86 -5.82 13.53 -8.18
CA GLN A 86 -6.73 14.62 -7.80
C GLN A 86 -6.46 15.23 -6.41
N LEU A 87 -5.57 14.62 -5.60
CA LEU A 87 -5.24 15.13 -4.26
C LEU A 87 -4.07 16.13 -4.24
N SER A 88 -3.49 16.47 -5.40
CA SER A 88 -2.32 17.35 -5.43
C SER A 88 -2.66 18.86 -5.42
N ASP A 89 -3.93 19.27 -5.51
CA ASP A 89 -4.28 20.67 -5.76
C ASP A 89 -4.76 21.50 -4.56
N GLU A 90 -4.92 20.94 -3.36
CA GLU A 90 -5.48 21.70 -2.22
C GLU A 90 -4.67 21.74 -0.93
N ALA A 91 -3.35 21.58 -0.94
CA ALA A 91 -2.56 21.69 0.30
C ALA A 91 -1.48 22.76 0.23
N SER A 92 -1.60 23.74 1.13
CA SER A 92 -0.67 24.85 1.39
C SER A 92 0.80 24.45 1.47
N HIS A 93 1.65 25.29 0.91
CA HIS A 93 3.07 25.13 0.59
C HIS A 93 4.10 24.80 1.68
N HIS A 94 3.73 24.48 2.92
CA HIS A 94 4.67 24.14 4.00
C HIS A 94 4.51 22.73 4.62
N HIS A 95 3.61 21.91 4.09
CA HIS A 95 3.42 20.50 4.50
C HIS A 95 3.68 19.52 3.35
N HIS A 96 4.14 20.01 2.22
CA HIS A 96 4.19 19.28 0.93
C HIS A 96 5.10 18.06 0.98
N ASP A 97 6.35 18.20 1.44
CA ASP A 97 7.33 17.10 1.36
C ASP A 97 6.94 15.85 2.16
N ALA A 98 6.32 16.02 3.32
CA ALA A 98 5.90 14.89 4.15
C ALA A 98 4.61 14.22 3.63
N LEU A 99 3.69 14.99 3.07
CA LEU A 99 2.47 14.50 2.43
C LEU A 99 2.79 13.80 1.10
N ASP A 100 3.67 14.37 0.30
CA ASP A 100 4.12 13.79 -0.97
C ASP A 100 4.85 12.46 -0.73
N ALA A 101 5.73 12.40 0.27
CA ALA A 101 6.39 11.16 0.67
C ALA A 101 5.39 10.09 1.16
N GLN A 102 4.33 10.48 1.88
CA GLN A 102 3.27 9.54 2.29
C GLN A 102 2.47 9.03 1.09
N LEU A 103 2.14 9.91 0.15
CA LEU A 103 1.45 9.55 -1.09
C LEU A 103 2.30 8.59 -1.94
N ASP A 104 3.59 8.83 -2.04
CA ASP A 104 4.50 7.96 -2.79
C ASP A 104 4.62 6.57 -2.18
N VAL A 105 4.63 6.47 -0.85
CA VAL A 105 4.59 5.18 -0.15
C VAL A 105 3.27 4.45 -0.41
N VAL A 106 2.12 5.13 -0.33
CA VAL A 106 0.81 4.53 -0.62
C VAL A 106 0.73 4.07 -2.08
N LYS A 107 1.23 4.88 -3.04
CA LYS A 107 1.34 4.50 -4.46
C LYS A 107 2.22 3.27 -4.65
N ALA A 108 3.37 3.21 -3.99
CA ALA A 108 4.26 2.05 -4.06
C ALA A 108 3.61 0.80 -3.45
N LEU A 109 2.94 0.95 -2.29
CA LEU A 109 2.18 -0.14 -1.67
C LEU A 109 1.05 -0.65 -2.59
N ALA A 110 0.37 0.23 -3.33
CA ALA A 110 -0.67 -0.17 -4.28
C ALA A 110 -0.15 -1.05 -5.43
N ARG A 111 1.15 -0.96 -5.77
CA ARG A 111 1.79 -1.75 -6.83
C ARG A 111 2.22 -3.14 -6.40
N ILE A 112 2.24 -3.44 -5.11
CA ILE A 112 2.65 -4.76 -4.59
C ILE A 112 1.44 -5.62 -4.24
N ALA A 113 1.64 -6.95 -4.27
CA ALA A 113 0.57 -7.90 -3.98
C ALA A 113 -0.03 -7.66 -2.58
N PRO A 114 -1.37 -7.78 -2.41
CA PRO A 114 -2.06 -7.52 -1.14
C PRO A 114 -1.46 -8.26 0.06
N ILE A 115 -1.08 -9.53 -0.12
CA ILE A 115 -0.48 -10.36 0.94
C ILE A 115 0.87 -9.82 1.44
N HIS A 116 1.61 -9.10 0.58
CA HIS A 116 2.86 -8.44 0.95
C HIS A 116 2.60 -7.07 1.57
N ARG A 117 1.59 -6.37 1.08
CA ARG A 117 1.17 -5.07 1.61
C ARG A 117 0.74 -5.16 3.07
N GLU A 118 -0.07 -6.18 3.41
CA GLU A 118 -0.55 -6.43 4.77
C GLU A 118 0.57 -6.55 5.79
N VAL A 119 1.58 -7.37 5.51
CA VAL A 119 2.69 -7.58 6.45
C VAL A 119 3.54 -6.33 6.62
N LEU A 120 3.70 -5.51 5.56
CA LEU A 120 4.40 -4.23 5.65
C LEU A 120 3.64 -3.23 6.52
N VAL A 121 2.32 -3.13 6.31
CA VAL A 121 1.45 -2.24 7.09
C VAL A 121 1.52 -2.58 8.58
N LEU A 122 1.34 -3.84 8.94
CA LEU A 122 1.39 -4.28 10.33
C LEU A 122 2.76 -4.07 10.96
N TYR A 123 3.84 -4.28 10.21
CA TYR A 123 5.19 -4.14 10.72
C TYR A 123 5.62 -2.69 10.87
N TYR A 124 5.44 -1.86 9.82
CA TYR A 124 5.99 -0.50 9.79
C TYR A 124 5.04 0.59 10.29
N PHE A 125 3.73 0.41 10.16
CA PHE A 125 2.78 1.42 10.61
C PHE A 125 2.31 1.20 12.04
N ASP A 126 2.47 -0.05 12.52
CA ASP A 126 1.90 -0.47 13.79
C ASP A 126 2.93 -1.03 14.78
N ASP A 127 4.18 -1.22 14.36
CA ASP A 127 5.20 -1.89 15.17
C ASP A 127 4.70 -3.19 15.81
N MET A 128 3.81 -3.91 15.07
CA MET A 128 3.13 -5.08 15.61
C MET A 128 4.11 -6.24 15.77
N PRO A 129 4.21 -6.85 16.97
CA PRO A 129 5.04 -8.04 17.16
C PRO A 129 4.65 -9.18 16.22
N THR A 130 5.61 -9.95 15.75
CA THR A 130 5.40 -11.07 14.80
C THR A 130 4.32 -12.05 15.26
N ALA A 131 4.23 -12.33 16.56
CA ALA A 131 3.20 -13.19 17.11
C ALA A 131 1.78 -12.60 16.90
N GLN A 132 1.60 -11.30 17.17
CA GLN A 132 0.32 -10.63 16.94
C GLN A 132 0.03 -10.46 15.44
N MET A 133 1.05 -10.29 14.59
CA MET A 133 0.87 -10.29 13.13
C MET A 133 0.37 -11.66 12.64
N ALA A 134 0.89 -12.74 13.21
CA ALA A 134 0.45 -14.10 12.88
C ALA A 134 -1.06 -14.28 13.19
N GLU A 135 -1.49 -13.83 14.36
CA GLU A 135 -2.90 -13.80 14.74
C GLU A 135 -3.73 -12.87 13.82
N ALA A 136 -3.25 -11.64 13.58
CA ALA A 136 -3.94 -10.66 12.74
C ALA A 136 -4.14 -11.15 11.30
N LEU A 137 -3.21 -11.94 10.77
CA LEU A 137 -3.23 -12.45 9.40
C LEU A 137 -3.74 -13.88 9.29
N ASP A 138 -3.96 -14.56 10.44
CA ASP A 138 -4.34 -15.97 10.51
C ASP A 138 -3.36 -16.90 9.76
N ILE A 139 -2.07 -16.74 10.07
CA ILE A 139 -0.96 -17.53 9.49
C ILE A 139 0.11 -17.86 10.53
N ALA A 140 0.94 -18.87 10.26
CA ALA A 140 2.04 -19.22 11.16
C ALA A 140 3.10 -18.08 11.26
N PRO A 141 3.74 -17.88 12.45
CA PRO A 141 4.77 -16.85 12.63
C PRO A 141 5.94 -16.95 11.64
N GLY A 142 6.38 -18.16 11.28
CA GLY A 142 7.40 -18.37 10.25
C GLY A 142 6.97 -17.87 8.87
N THR A 143 5.67 -17.97 8.55
CA THR A 143 5.09 -17.43 7.32
C THR A 143 5.09 -15.90 7.32
N VAL A 144 4.86 -15.25 8.48
CA VAL A 144 4.96 -13.79 8.61
C VAL A 144 6.35 -13.32 8.22
N LEU A 145 7.40 -13.94 8.78
CA LEU A 145 8.80 -13.56 8.51
C LEU A 145 9.17 -13.73 7.04
N SER A 146 8.80 -14.85 6.44
CA SER A 146 9.09 -15.10 5.02
C SER A 146 8.31 -14.16 4.09
N ARG A 147 7.05 -13.84 4.41
CA ARG A 147 6.27 -12.83 3.68
C ARG A 147 6.85 -11.44 3.83
N LEU A 148 7.30 -11.07 5.03
CA LEU A 148 7.91 -9.77 5.31
C LEU A 148 9.22 -9.57 4.50
N ALA A 149 10.05 -10.61 4.39
CA ALA A 149 11.26 -10.57 3.57
C ALA A 149 10.93 -10.30 2.09
N ARG A 150 9.99 -11.07 1.52
CA ARG A 150 9.54 -10.90 0.12
C ARG A 150 8.84 -9.56 -0.10
N ALA A 151 8.07 -9.11 0.88
CA ALA A 151 7.35 -7.84 0.82
C ALA A 151 8.31 -6.63 0.78
N ARG A 152 9.42 -6.67 1.55
CA ARG A 152 10.48 -5.65 1.50
C ARG A 152 11.13 -5.56 0.13
N GLU A 153 11.41 -6.70 -0.48
CA GLU A 153 11.98 -6.75 -1.83
C GLU A 153 10.99 -6.19 -2.87
N ALA A 154 9.72 -6.61 -2.80
CA ALA A 154 8.66 -6.09 -3.67
C ALA A 154 8.49 -4.57 -3.53
N LEU A 155 8.51 -4.03 -2.29
CA LEU A 155 8.42 -2.59 -2.04
C LEU A 155 9.64 -1.85 -2.59
N LYS A 156 10.85 -2.39 -2.38
CA LYS A 156 12.09 -1.81 -2.95
C LYS A 156 11.98 -1.68 -4.47
N ASN A 157 11.49 -2.71 -5.14
CA ASN A 157 11.31 -2.71 -6.60
C ASN A 157 10.22 -1.72 -7.03
N ALA A 158 9.12 -1.60 -6.27
CA ALA A 158 8.04 -0.67 -6.55
C ALA A 158 8.43 0.81 -6.36
N LEU A 159 9.41 1.10 -5.49
CA LEU A 159 9.95 2.44 -5.26
C LEU A 159 11.03 2.84 -6.27
N GLN A 160 11.58 1.88 -7.03
CA GLN A 160 12.52 2.24 -8.09
C GLN A 160 11.75 2.90 -9.25
N PRO A 161 12.24 4.04 -9.77
CA PRO A 161 11.66 4.61 -10.98
C PRO A 161 11.70 3.57 -12.10
N PRO A 162 10.67 3.49 -12.96
CA PRO A 162 10.68 2.58 -14.10
C PRO A 162 11.97 2.83 -14.87
N ALA A 163 12.75 1.77 -15.13
CA ALA A 163 13.93 1.85 -15.96
C ALA A 163 13.51 2.56 -17.25
N ARG A 164 14.13 3.71 -17.54
CA ARG A 164 13.92 4.37 -18.84
C ARG A 164 14.21 3.30 -19.88
N PRO A 165 13.32 3.06 -20.86
CA PRO A 165 13.67 2.20 -21.97
C PRO A 165 14.98 2.74 -22.53
N GLN A 166 16.04 1.95 -22.44
CA GLN A 166 17.26 2.25 -23.16
C GLN A 166 16.83 2.27 -24.63
N GLY A 167 16.68 3.50 -25.16
CA GLY A 167 16.45 3.69 -26.56
C GLY A 167 17.52 2.88 -27.28
N ASP A 168 17.08 1.96 -28.12
CA ASP A 168 17.95 1.32 -29.11
C ASP A 168 18.84 2.40 -29.67
N ALA A 169 20.12 2.31 -29.34
CA ALA A 169 21.13 3.10 -30.00
C ALA A 169 21.02 2.72 -31.47
N ALA A 170 20.22 3.52 -32.19
CA ALA A 170 20.15 3.43 -33.62
C ALA A 170 21.57 3.46 -34.13
N SER A 171 22.00 2.31 -34.62
CA SER A 171 23.20 2.16 -35.44
C SER A 171 23.12 3.19 -36.54
N THR A 172 23.81 4.29 -36.35
CA THR A 172 24.10 5.24 -37.43
C THR A 172 25.09 4.57 -38.36
N ALA A 173 24.52 3.76 -39.25
CA ALA A 173 25.24 3.36 -40.43
C ALA A 173 25.56 4.64 -41.23
N SER A 174 26.81 5.03 -41.21
CA SER A 174 27.40 6.09 -42.04
C SER A 174 27.10 5.77 -43.50
N PRO A 175 26.52 6.68 -44.30
CA PRO A 175 26.40 6.46 -45.71
C PRO A 175 27.79 6.53 -46.36
N ALA A 176 28.23 5.42 -46.92
CA ALA A 176 29.43 5.36 -47.75
C ALA A 176 29.37 6.39 -48.88
N THR A 177 30.29 7.34 -48.85
CA THR A 177 30.54 8.28 -49.94
C THR A 177 30.93 7.52 -51.19
N SER A 178 29.98 7.44 -52.12
CA SER A 178 30.21 6.91 -53.46
C SER A 178 31.08 7.89 -54.24
N VAL A 179 32.38 7.58 -54.39
CA VAL A 179 33.29 8.31 -55.24
C VAL A 179 33.04 7.90 -56.67
N ILE A 180 32.52 8.80 -57.52
CA ILE A 180 32.35 8.65 -58.95
C ILE A 180 33.70 8.84 -59.62
N PRO A 181 34.31 7.88 -60.36
CA PRO A 181 35.54 8.11 -61.04
C PRO A 181 35.30 8.91 -62.35
N LEU A 182 35.99 10.02 -62.49
CA LEU A 182 36.06 10.84 -63.68
C LEU A 182 36.69 10.06 -64.82
N ARG A 183 35.93 9.83 -65.87
CA ARG A 183 36.35 9.21 -67.12
C ARG A 183 37.22 10.23 -67.92
N LYS A 184 38.55 10.01 -68.03
CA LYS A 184 39.43 10.75 -68.93
C LYS A 184 39.04 10.43 -70.38
N ARG A 185 38.72 11.46 -71.17
CA ARG A 185 38.74 11.44 -72.66
C ARG A 185 40.20 11.53 -73.11
N ALA A 186 40.58 10.64 -73.93
CA ALA A 186 41.81 10.71 -74.75
C ALA A 186 41.45 10.86 -76.24
N PRO A 187 42.38 11.30 -77.05
CA PRO A 187 42.25 12.22 -78.21
C PRO A 187 41.61 11.57 -79.40
#